data_1de4bf5a756d5f9995f325a4200169f8
#
_entry.id   1de4bf5a756d5f9995f325a4200169f8
#
_cell.length_a   1.000
_cell.length_b   1.000
_cell.length_c   1.000
_cell.angle_alpha   90.00
_cell.angle_beta   90.00
_cell.angle_gamma   90.00
#
_symmetry.space_group_name_H-M   'P 1'
#
loop_
_entity.id
_entity.type
_entity.pdbx_description
1 polymer ?
#
loop_
_entity_poly.entity_id
_entity_poly.type
_entity_poly.pdbx_seq_one_letter_code
_entity_poly.pdbx_strand_id
1 'polypeptide(L)'
;MVGDNLKALYEKLPSAVKLVAVSKFHPVSRLMEAYDAGQRVFGENRPQELAAKVPQMPADVEWHFIGHLQTNKLKLVLPYVSLVQSVDSLHLLEVIDKWGRDNGKTIDVLLELHLGAEETKHGFSEEEILAVIRRFLDSACGSTRNDKSIVISTKAEGRVEKSHVRIRGLMGMATNTEDEGVIEADFARIEALFQRIREEHPELRDTFTELSIGMSGDWPIAVRHGATMVRIGTDIFGEREY
;
A
#
# COMPACT_ATOMS: atom_id res chain seq x y z
N MET A 1 3.21 -26.35 -8.59
CA MET A 1 4.29 -25.54 -7.97
C MET A 1 3.77 -24.22 -7.43
N VAL A 2 3.29 -23.24 -8.22
CA VAL A 2 2.73 -21.98 -7.65
C VAL A 2 1.55 -22.25 -6.73
N GLY A 3 0.62 -23.09 -7.15
CA GLY A 3 -0.54 -23.44 -6.34
C GLY A 3 -0.19 -24.15 -5.03
N ASP A 4 0.82 -25.03 -5.03
CA ASP A 4 1.26 -25.72 -3.81
C ASP A 4 1.94 -24.74 -2.84
N ASN A 5 2.74 -23.82 -3.37
CA ASN A 5 3.40 -22.76 -2.58
C ASN A 5 2.34 -21.86 -1.92
N LEU A 6 1.33 -21.42 -2.68
CA LEU A 6 0.23 -20.62 -2.15
C LEU A 6 -0.54 -21.35 -1.07
N LYS A 7 -0.87 -22.63 -1.28
CA LYS A 7 -1.56 -23.45 -0.28
C LYS A 7 -0.77 -23.54 1.01
N ALA A 8 0.53 -23.87 0.92
CA ALA A 8 1.41 -23.96 2.08
C ALA A 8 1.57 -22.61 2.81
N LEU A 9 1.51 -21.50 2.06
CA LEU A 9 1.56 -20.14 2.64
C LEU A 9 0.25 -19.81 3.35
N TYR A 10 -0.91 -20.08 2.74
CA TYR A 10 -2.22 -19.84 3.34
C TYR A 10 -2.47 -20.68 4.60
N GLU A 11 -1.89 -21.88 4.69
CA GLU A 11 -1.96 -22.72 5.91
C GLU A 11 -1.23 -22.06 7.11
N LYS A 12 -0.24 -21.22 6.84
CA LYS A 12 0.58 -20.56 7.88
C LYS A 12 0.15 -19.12 8.16
N LEU A 13 -0.44 -18.46 7.17
CA LEU A 13 -0.83 -17.06 7.27
C LEU A 13 -2.17 -16.94 8.02
N PRO A 14 -2.28 -16.10 9.07
CA PRO A 14 -3.56 -15.85 9.72
C PRO A 14 -4.61 -15.35 8.72
N SER A 15 -5.83 -15.86 8.81
CA SER A 15 -6.92 -15.53 7.87
C SER A 15 -7.31 -14.05 7.83
N ALA A 16 -6.96 -13.30 8.86
CA ALA A 16 -7.17 -11.84 8.91
C ALA A 16 -6.11 -11.05 8.13
N VAL A 17 -5.00 -11.68 7.70
CA VAL A 17 -3.90 -11.02 7.00
C VAL A 17 -4.07 -11.22 5.50
N LYS A 18 -4.17 -10.12 4.76
CA LYS A 18 -4.28 -10.12 3.31
C LYS A 18 -2.92 -10.45 2.66
N LEU A 19 -2.90 -11.45 1.78
CA LEU A 19 -1.73 -11.77 0.98
C LEU A 19 -1.74 -10.97 -0.33
N VAL A 20 -0.70 -10.17 -0.56
CA VAL A 20 -0.42 -9.53 -1.85
C VAL A 20 0.66 -10.35 -2.55
N ALA A 21 0.31 -11.04 -3.63
CA ALA A 21 1.24 -11.78 -4.45
C ALA A 21 2.07 -10.83 -5.32
N VAL A 22 3.37 -10.70 -5.02
CA VAL A 22 4.26 -9.77 -5.73
C VAL A 22 4.67 -10.38 -7.07
N SER A 23 4.06 -9.90 -8.14
CA SER A 23 4.10 -10.48 -9.48
C SER A 23 5.11 -9.83 -10.44
N LYS A 24 5.89 -8.86 -9.94
CA LYS A 24 6.92 -8.19 -10.76
C LYS A 24 7.88 -9.20 -11.40
N PHE A 25 8.22 -8.98 -12.69
CA PHE A 25 9.09 -9.83 -13.51
C PHE A 25 8.54 -11.21 -13.89
N HIS A 26 7.40 -11.62 -13.36
CA HIS A 26 6.79 -12.90 -13.72
C HIS A 26 5.82 -12.74 -14.90
N PRO A 27 5.80 -13.69 -15.85
CA PRO A 27 4.87 -13.67 -16.98
C PRO A 27 3.43 -13.94 -16.51
N VAL A 28 2.44 -13.53 -17.32
CA VAL A 28 1.02 -13.70 -17.04
C VAL A 28 0.65 -15.16 -16.77
N SER A 29 1.29 -16.13 -17.43
CA SER A 29 1.07 -17.56 -17.20
C SER A 29 1.27 -17.96 -15.73
N ARG A 30 2.31 -17.42 -15.07
CA ARG A 30 2.58 -17.69 -13.65
C ARG A 30 1.54 -17.02 -12.74
N LEU A 31 1.06 -15.83 -13.13
CA LEU A 31 0.00 -15.15 -12.41
C LEU A 31 -1.32 -15.92 -12.53
N MET A 32 -1.60 -16.50 -13.70
CA MET A 32 -2.79 -17.35 -13.92
C MET A 32 -2.72 -18.62 -13.08
N GLU A 33 -1.56 -19.28 -12.93
CA GLU A 33 -1.41 -20.40 -11.99
C GLU A 33 -1.78 -19.99 -10.55
N ALA A 34 -1.36 -18.80 -10.12
CA ALA A 34 -1.72 -18.28 -8.80
C ALA A 34 -3.21 -17.92 -8.70
N TYR A 35 -3.77 -17.32 -9.74
CA TYR A 35 -5.20 -17.01 -9.82
C TYR A 35 -6.07 -18.27 -9.73
N ASP A 36 -5.73 -19.32 -10.47
CA ASP A 36 -6.43 -20.61 -10.46
C ASP A 36 -6.34 -21.31 -9.10
N ALA A 37 -5.26 -21.05 -8.35
CA ALA A 37 -5.10 -21.48 -6.96
C ALA A 37 -5.85 -20.61 -5.94
N GLY A 38 -6.62 -19.61 -6.38
CA GLY A 38 -7.47 -18.76 -5.53
C GLY A 38 -6.91 -17.37 -5.21
N GLN A 39 -5.68 -17.03 -5.64
CA GLN A 39 -5.12 -15.71 -5.41
C GLN A 39 -5.89 -14.65 -6.23
N ARG A 40 -6.21 -13.51 -5.58
CA ARG A 40 -6.92 -12.41 -6.23
C ARG A 40 -6.19 -11.08 -6.15
N VAL A 41 -5.31 -10.89 -5.17
CA VAL A 41 -4.61 -9.62 -4.93
C VAL A 41 -3.17 -9.73 -5.42
N PHE A 42 -2.81 -8.93 -6.42
CA PHE A 42 -1.46 -8.94 -7.01
C PHE A 42 -0.79 -7.57 -6.85
N GLY A 43 0.53 -7.59 -6.61
CA GLY A 43 1.34 -6.40 -6.42
C GLY A 43 2.36 -6.20 -7.54
N GLU A 44 2.31 -5.03 -8.20
CA GLU A 44 3.25 -4.65 -9.24
C GLU A 44 4.12 -3.45 -8.83
N ASN A 45 5.38 -3.47 -9.30
CA ASN A 45 6.34 -2.41 -9.02
C ASN A 45 6.58 -1.49 -10.23
N ARG A 46 6.23 -1.92 -11.43
CA ARG A 46 6.52 -1.21 -12.68
C ARG A 46 5.23 -0.83 -13.39
N PRO A 47 5.03 0.47 -13.67
CA PRO A 47 3.80 0.94 -14.33
C PRO A 47 3.53 0.27 -15.68
N GLN A 48 4.59 0.00 -16.45
CA GLN A 48 4.49 -0.64 -17.76
C GLN A 48 4.09 -2.11 -17.65
N GLU A 49 4.64 -2.84 -16.66
CA GLU A 49 4.24 -4.24 -16.40
C GLU A 49 2.79 -4.34 -15.98
N LEU A 50 2.35 -3.46 -15.06
CA LEU A 50 0.96 -3.39 -14.63
C LEU A 50 0.03 -3.18 -15.83
N ALA A 51 0.27 -2.12 -16.62
CA ALA A 51 -0.56 -1.78 -17.77
C ALA A 51 -0.61 -2.90 -18.82
N ALA A 52 0.48 -3.65 -18.98
CA ALA A 52 0.54 -4.77 -19.93
C ALA A 52 -0.18 -6.03 -19.40
N LYS A 53 -0.16 -6.29 -18.08
CA LYS A 53 -0.73 -7.48 -17.46
C LYS A 53 -2.24 -7.37 -17.22
N VAL A 54 -2.72 -6.19 -16.83
CA VAL A 54 -4.14 -5.98 -16.51
C VAL A 54 -5.10 -6.52 -17.59
N PRO A 55 -4.94 -6.20 -18.89
CA PRO A 55 -5.88 -6.67 -19.92
C PRO A 55 -5.82 -8.17 -20.19
N GLN A 56 -4.82 -8.87 -19.64
CA GLN A 56 -4.60 -10.31 -19.83
C GLN A 56 -5.04 -11.14 -18.64
N MET A 57 -5.44 -10.49 -17.54
CA MET A 57 -5.88 -11.15 -16.31
C MET A 57 -7.40 -10.99 -16.13
N PRO A 58 -8.05 -11.89 -15.38
CA PRO A 58 -9.47 -11.75 -15.07
C PRO A 58 -9.82 -10.43 -14.37
N ALA A 59 -11.03 -9.94 -14.63
CA ALA A 59 -11.47 -8.60 -14.18
C ALA A 59 -11.68 -8.48 -12.66
N ASP A 60 -11.76 -9.61 -11.94
CA ASP A 60 -11.88 -9.68 -10.49
C ASP A 60 -10.52 -9.67 -9.76
N VAL A 61 -9.41 -9.51 -10.49
CA VAL A 61 -8.10 -9.31 -9.91
C VAL A 61 -8.00 -7.93 -9.30
N GLU A 62 -7.63 -7.89 -8.01
CA GLU A 62 -7.28 -6.67 -7.30
C GLU A 62 -5.79 -6.34 -7.51
N TRP A 63 -5.52 -5.21 -8.15
CA TRP A 63 -4.15 -4.76 -8.38
C TRP A 63 -3.72 -3.75 -7.34
N HIS A 64 -2.59 -4.02 -6.68
CA HIS A 64 -1.90 -3.05 -5.84
C HIS A 64 -0.63 -2.56 -6.53
N PHE A 65 -0.38 -1.26 -6.48
CA PHE A 65 0.91 -0.72 -6.89
C PHE A 65 1.80 -0.55 -5.65
N ILE A 66 2.96 -1.20 -5.67
CA ILE A 66 3.86 -1.32 -4.50
C ILE A 66 5.28 -0.84 -4.79
N GLY A 67 5.55 -0.25 -5.96
CA GLY A 67 6.84 0.30 -6.35
C GLY A 67 6.84 1.83 -6.34
N HIS A 68 8.01 2.44 -6.44
CA HIS A 68 8.11 3.91 -6.53
C HIS A 68 7.31 4.46 -7.73
N LEU A 69 6.37 5.34 -7.46
CA LEU A 69 5.44 5.90 -8.44
C LEU A 69 5.85 7.31 -8.87
N GLN A 70 6.43 7.39 -10.06
CA GLN A 70 6.73 8.68 -10.66
C GLN A 70 5.45 9.39 -11.15
N THR A 71 5.36 10.71 -10.93
CA THR A 71 4.16 11.50 -11.27
C THR A 71 3.78 11.47 -12.75
N ASN A 72 4.74 11.32 -13.65
CA ASN A 72 4.50 11.19 -15.09
C ASN A 72 3.96 9.81 -15.52
N LYS A 73 3.85 8.84 -14.60
CA LYS A 73 3.38 7.46 -14.85
C LYS A 73 1.99 7.17 -14.28
N LEU A 74 1.34 8.12 -13.63
CA LEU A 74 0.03 7.93 -12.98
C LEU A 74 -1.02 7.32 -13.93
N LYS A 75 -1.03 7.76 -15.20
CA LYS A 75 -1.98 7.26 -16.21
C LYS A 75 -1.84 5.76 -16.51
N LEU A 76 -0.69 5.17 -16.22
CA LEU A 76 -0.42 3.74 -16.40
C LEU A 76 -0.77 2.91 -15.16
N VAL A 77 -1.09 3.56 -14.04
CA VAL A 77 -1.31 2.90 -12.75
C VAL A 77 -2.72 3.15 -12.23
N LEU A 78 -3.10 4.41 -12.01
CA LEU A 78 -4.31 4.77 -11.29
C LEU A 78 -5.64 4.29 -11.91
N PRO A 79 -5.78 4.11 -13.24
CA PRO A 79 -6.99 3.51 -13.81
C PRO A 79 -7.24 2.08 -13.31
N TYR A 80 -6.20 1.33 -12.98
CA TYR A 80 -6.24 -0.12 -12.82
C TYR A 80 -6.14 -0.60 -11.37
N VAL A 81 -5.55 0.21 -10.48
CA VAL A 81 -5.30 -0.23 -9.11
C VAL A 81 -6.47 0.03 -8.16
N SER A 82 -6.62 -0.87 -7.21
CA SER A 82 -7.47 -0.71 -6.03
C SER A 82 -6.74 0.02 -4.89
N LEU A 83 -5.39 -0.10 -4.83
CA LEU A 83 -4.57 0.50 -3.77
C LEU A 83 -3.18 0.87 -4.29
N VAL A 84 -2.73 2.10 -4.00
CA VAL A 84 -1.33 2.52 -4.14
C VAL A 84 -0.69 2.46 -2.76
N GLN A 85 0.28 1.55 -2.55
CA GLN A 85 0.90 1.36 -1.24
C GLN A 85 2.15 2.23 -1.01
N SER A 86 2.70 2.81 -2.05
CA SER A 86 4.01 3.47 -2.08
C SER A 86 3.92 4.98 -2.28
N VAL A 87 3.04 5.63 -1.52
CA VAL A 87 3.01 7.10 -1.52
C VAL A 87 4.06 7.61 -0.55
N ASP A 88 5.14 8.14 -1.12
CA ASP A 88 6.39 8.48 -0.44
C ASP A 88 6.60 9.99 -0.21
N SER A 89 5.69 10.83 -0.69
CA SER A 89 5.80 12.28 -0.59
C SER A 89 4.46 12.99 -0.66
N LEU A 90 4.37 14.15 -0.01
CA LEU A 90 3.19 15.02 -0.08
C LEU A 90 2.92 15.45 -1.52
N HIS A 91 3.97 15.73 -2.31
CA HIS A 91 3.83 16.08 -3.71
C HIS A 91 3.13 14.96 -4.51
N LEU A 92 3.55 13.69 -4.36
CA LEU A 92 2.91 12.57 -5.03
C LEU A 92 1.45 12.44 -4.61
N LEU A 93 1.16 12.59 -3.32
CA LEU A 93 -0.20 12.54 -2.79
C LEU A 93 -1.11 13.60 -3.42
N GLU A 94 -0.64 14.86 -3.54
CA GLU A 94 -1.37 15.97 -4.16
C GLU A 94 -1.61 15.73 -5.67
N VAL A 95 -0.63 15.16 -6.37
CA VAL A 95 -0.79 14.85 -7.80
C VAL A 95 -1.76 13.68 -8.02
N ILE A 96 -1.79 12.68 -7.11
CA ILE A 96 -2.79 11.60 -7.13
C ILE A 96 -4.18 12.18 -6.87
N ASP A 97 -4.35 13.08 -5.90
CA ASP A 97 -5.63 13.74 -5.60
C ASP A 97 -6.15 14.51 -6.81
N LYS A 98 -5.29 15.32 -7.42
CA LYS A 98 -5.63 16.04 -8.65
C LYS A 98 -6.05 15.09 -9.77
N TRP A 99 -5.32 14.00 -9.97
CA TRP A 99 -5.67 13.02 -10.99
C TRP A 99 -7.04 12.38 -10.69
N GLY A 100 -7.29 12.02 -9.44
CA GLY A 100 -8.57 11.48 -8.99
C GLY A 100 -9.73 12.42 -9.27
N ARG A 101 -9.55 13.72 -8.97
CA ARG A 101 -10.52 14.78 -9.27
C ARG A 101 -10.80 14.90 -10.77
N ASP A 102 -9.75 15.00 -11.57
CA ASP A 102 -9.84 15.16 -13.02
C ASP A 102 -10.53 13.94 -13.70
N ASN A 103 -10.51 12.76 -13.06
CA ASN A 103 -11.08 11.52 -13.59
C ASN A 103 -12.32 11.02 -12.82
N GLY A 104 -12.81 11.75 -11.82
CA GLY A 104 -13.97 11.37 -11.01
C GLY A 104 -13.79 10.08 -10.21
N LYS A 105 -12.53 9.71 -9.85
CA LYS A 105 -12.18 8.48 -9.15
C LYS A 105 -11.54 8.79 -7.80
N THR A 106 -11.98 8.10 -6.74
CA THR A 106 -11.28 8.14 -5.45
C THR A 106 -10.20 7.04 -5.43
N ILE A 107 -8.98 7.40 -5.05
CA ILE A 107 -7.83 6.51 -5.02
C ILE A 107 -7.49 6.17 -3.58
N ASP A 108 -7.48 4.89 -3.25
CA ASP A 108 -7.01 4.39 -1.97
C ASP A 108 -5.48 4.35 -1.95
N VAL A 109 -4.89 4.83 -0.86
CA VAL A 109 -3.43 4.91 -0.72
C VAL A 109 -2.95 4.50 0.67
N LEU A 110 -1.72 4.01 0.76
CA LEU A 110 -0.95 3.92 2.00
C LEU A 110 0.20 4.94 1.94
N LEU A 111 0.52 5.52 3.09
CA LEU A 111 1.71 6.36 3.23
C LEU A 111 2.91 5.45 3.52
N GLU A 112 3.97 5.59 2.71
CA GLU A 112 5.19 4.81 2.88
C GLU A 112 6.08 5.46 3.94
N LEU A 113 6.27 4.78 5.07
CA LEU A 113 7.20 5.20 6.12
C LEU A 113 8.62 4.74 5.80
N HIS A 114 9.57 5.66 5.90
CA HIS A 114 11.00 5.34 5.83
C HIS A 114 11.45 4.68 7.14
N LEU A 115 11.72 3.36 7.10
CA LEU A 115 12.15 2.59 8.27
C LEU A 115 13.66 2.35 8.30
N GLY A 116 14.27 2.08 7.15
CA GLY A 116 15.66 1.66 7.08
C GLY A 116 16.65 2.79 7.33
N ALA A 117 17.85 2.42 7.77
CA ALA A 117 18.99 3.34 7.95
C ALA A 117 19.64 3.83 6.63
N GLU A 118 19.17 3.35 5.49
CA GLU A 118 19.73 3.68 4.17
C GLU A 118 19.21 5.03 3.68
N GLU A 119 20.07 6.05 3.56
CA GLU A 119 19.73 7.41 3.11
C GLU A 119 19.09 7.46 1.70
N THR A 120 19.18 6.40 0.90
CA THR A 120 18.65 6.32 -0.46
C THR A 120 17.21 5.80 -0.55
N LYS A 121 16.58 5.41 0.56
CA LYS A 121 15.18 4.92 0.56
C LYS A 121 14.20 6.08 0.48
N HIS A 122 13.19 5.90 -0.36
CA HIS A 122 12.02 6.75 -0.43
C HIS A 122 11.14 6.55 0.81
N GLY A 123 10.26 7.48 1.09
CA GLY A 123 9.29 7.40 2.18
C GLY A 123 9.28 8.66 3.03
N PHE A 124 8.21 8.83 3.75
CA PHE A 124 8.03 9.90 4.73
C PHE A 124 8.77 9.61 6.04
N SER A 125 9.18 10.64 6.75
CA SER A 125 9.46 10.55 8.19
C SER A 125 8.14 10.41 8.99
N GLU A 126 8.23 10.04 10.27
CA GLU A 126 7.06 9.98 11.15
C GLU A 126 6.40 11.35 11.32
N GLU A 127 7.21 12.40 11.46
CA GLU A 127 6.74 13.78 11.59
C GLU A 127 5.98 14.24 10.34
N GLU A 128 6.48 13.89 9.16
CA GLU A 128 5.82 14.20 7.89
C GLU A 128 4.49 13.45 7.76
N ILE A 129 4.41 12.16 8.14
CA ILE A 129 3.14 11.40 8.16
C ILE A 129 2.13 12.08 9.08
N LEU A 130 2.53 12.42 10.31
CA LEU A 130 1.64 13.11 11.25
C LEU A 130 1.19 14.47 10.71
N ALA A 131 2.06 15.22 10.05
CA ALA A 131 1.70 16.48 9.42
C ALA A 131 0.72 16.30 8.25
N VAL A 132 0.91 15.25 7.44
CA VAL A 132 -0.02 14.87 6.37
C VAL A 132 -1.39 14.52 6.96
N ILE A 133 -1.46 13.67 7.97
CA ILE A 133 -2.72 13.25 8.61
C ILE A 133 -3.46 14.48 9.18
N ARG A 134 -2.79 15.37 9.91
CA ARG A 134 -3.40 16.61 10.43
C ARG A 134 -3.96 17.49 9.31
N ARG A 135 -3.17 17.71 8.25
CA ARG A 135 -3.61 18.49 7.09
C ARG A 135 -4.86 17.92 6.44
N PHE A 136 -4.97 16.59 6.38
CA PHE A 136 -6.15 15.89 5.88
C PHE A 136 -7.37 16.12 6.77
N LEU A 137 -7.21 16.03 8.08
CA LEU A 137 -8.30 16.19 9.05
C LEU A 137 -8.79 17.63 9.16
N ASP A 138 -7.88 18.62 9.18
CA ASP A 138 -8.24 20.04 9.20
C ASP A 138 -9.08 20.44 7.99
N SER A 139 -8.86 19.77 6.87
CA SER A 139 -9.60 19.96 5.65
C SER A 139 -11.01 19.33 5.70
N ALA A 140 -11.18 18.26 6.47
CA ALA A 140 -12.46 17.57 6.66
C ALA A 140 -13.41 18.34 7.60
N CYS A 141 -12.88 19.18 8.50
CA CYS A 141 -13.69 19.91 9.48
C CYS A 141 -14.59 21.00 8.87
N GLY A 142 -14.40 21.36 7.60
CA GLY A 142 -15.25 22.30 6.85
C GLY A 142 -16.39 21.67 6.06
N SER A 143 -16.54 20.37 6.03
CA SER A 143 -17.58 19.65 5.26
C SER A 143 -18.55 18.90 6.18
N THR A 144 -19.84 18.96 5.85
CA THR A 144 -20.96 18.37 6.61
C THR A 144 -20.76 16.89 6.91
N ARG A 145 -21.04 16.51 8.15
CA ARG A 145 -20.77 15.27 8.91
C ARG A 145 -21.23 13.91 8.36
N ASN A 146 -21.54 13.73 7.09
CA ASN A 146 -22.16 12.48 6.60
C ASN A 146 -21.31 11.63 5.64
N ASP A 147 -20.08 12.05 5.30
CA ASP A 147 -19.18 11.24 4.47
C ASP A 147 -17.87 10.95 5.24
N LYS A 148 -17.67 9.70 5.65
CA LYS A 148 -16.51 9.23 6.45
C LYS A 148 -15.19 9.15 5.64
N SER A 149 -15.10 9.81 4.49
CA SER A 149 -13.86 9.88 3.70
C SER A 149 -13.00 11.06 4.14
N ILE A 150 -11.71 10.82 4.34
CA ILE A 150 -10.72 11.86 4.65
C ILE A 150 -10.54 12.72 3.41
N VAL A 151 -10.71 14.03 3.58
CA VAL A 151 -10.70 15.00 2.47
C VAL A 151 -9.45 15.87 2.52
N ILE A 152 -8.68 15.94 1.43
CA ILE A 152 -7.69 17.02 1.26
C ILE A 152 -8.42 18.27 0.77
N SER A 153 -8.34 19.39 1.52
CA SER A 153 -8.68 20.69 1.00
C SER A 153 -7.40 21.38 0.52
N THR A 154 -7.30 21.57 -0.78
CA THR A 154 -6.42 22.60 -1.31
C THR A 154 -7.15 23.93 -1.18
N LYS A 155 -6.67 24.83 -0.31
CA LYS A 155 -7.14 26.21 -0.24
C LYS A 155 -6.70 26.97 -1.50
N ALA A 156 -7.37 26.72 -2.61
CA ALA A 156 -7.46 27.66 -3.70
C ALA A 156 -8.89 28.23 -3.68
N GLU A 157 -9.03 29.51 -3.38
CA GLU A 157 -10.26 30.30 -3.53
C GLU A 157 -11.46 29.97 -2.61
N GLY A 158 -11.23 29.64 -1.32
CA GLY A 158 -12.33 29.65 -0.34
C GLY A 158 -13.40 28.56 -0.49
N ARG A 159 -13.22 27.58 -1.39
CA ARG A 159 -14.04 26.37 -1.52
C ARG A 159 -13.32 25.19 -0.88
N VAL A 160 -14.01 24.49 0.02
CA VAL A 160 -13.59 23.17 0.51
C VAL A 160 -13.98 22.16 -0.58
N GLU A 161 -13.01 21.69 -1.33
CA GLU A 161 -13.23 20.63 -2.32
C GLU A 161 -12.98 19.26 -1.65
N LYS A 162 -13.87 18.29 -1.94
CA LYS A 162 -13.73 16.91 -1.46
C LYS A 162 -12.45 16.29 -2.05
N SER A 163 -11.61 15.66 -1.22
CA SER A 163 -10.46 14.91 -1.70
C SER A 163 -10.87 13.69 -2.50
N HIS A 164 -10.08 13.39 -3.50
CA HIS A 164 -10.16 12.17 -4.30
C HIS A 164 -9.06 11.16 -3.93
N VAL A 165 -8.47 11.31 -2.74
CA VAL A 165 -7.59 10.32 -2.11
C VAL A 165 -8.19 9.88 -0.80
N ARG A 166 -8.06 8.59 -0.49
CA ARG A 166 -8.43 8.02 0.80
C ARG A 166 -7.21 7.30 1.39
N ILE A 167 -6.67 7.84 2.48
CA ILE A 167 -5.55 7.22 3.19
C ILE A 167 -6.10 6.05 4.00
N ARG A 168 -5.61 4.84 3.67
CA ARG A 168 -6.06 3.58 4.28
C ARG A 168 -5.16 3.10 5.39
N GLY A 169 -3.95 3.63 5.50
CA GLY A 169 -2.98 3.19 6.49
C GLY A 169 -1.53 3.47 6.10
N LEU A 170 -0.64 2.65 6.61
CA LEU A 170 0.80 2.75 6.41
C LEU A 170 1.37 1.56 5.63
N MET A 171 2.46 1.81 4.93
CA MET A 171 3.33 0.80 4.35
C MET A 171 4.76 1.03 4.82
N GLY A 172 5.51 -0.05 5.05
CA GLY A 172 6.93 0.02 5.33
C GLY A 172 7.68 -1.23 4.90
N MET A 173 8.98 -1.07 4.74
CA MET A 173 9.91 -2.16 4.49
C MET A 173 11.02 -2.09 5.53
N ALA A 174 11.23 -3.16 6.28
CA ALA A 174 12.32 -3.25 7.24
C ALA A 174 13.68 -3.12 6.55
N THR A 175 14.69 -2.81 7.33
CA THR A 175 16.09 -2.84 6.92
C THR A 175 16.41 -4.22 6.31
N ASN A 176 17.10 -4.22 5.18
CA ASN A 176 17.53 -5.46 4.54
C ASN A 176 18.71 -6.06 5.31
N THR A 177 18.43 -6.96 6.24
CA THR A 177 19.41 -7.60 7.13
C THR A 177 18.91 -8.99 7.54
N GLU A 178 19.86 -9.83 7.99
CA GLU A 178 19.54 -11.12 8.62
C GLU A 178 19.34 -10.99 10.16
N ASP A 179 19.60 -9.82 10.72
CA ASP A 179 19.40 -9.55 12.15
C ASP A 179 17.92 -9.32 12.43
N GLU A 180 17.27 -10.35 12.99
CA GLU A 180 15.84 -10.29 13.37
C GLU A 180 15.55 -9.17 14.37
N GLY A 181 16.51 -8.81 15.25
CA GLY A 181 16.32 -7.73 16.22
C GLY A 181 16.17 -6.37 15.57
N VAL A 182 16.89 -6.12 14.46
CA VAL A 182 16.74 -4.90 13.65
C VAL A 182 15.39 -4.89 12.95
N ILE A 183 14.97 -6.03 12.37
CA ILE A 183 13.67 -6.16 11.70
C ILE A 183 12.52 -5.95 12.70
N GLU A 184 12.61 -6.56 13.89
CA GLU A 184 11.64 -6.36 14.98
C GLU A 184 11.52 -4.89 15.38
N ALA A 185 12.66 -4.19 15.54
CA ALA A 185 12.67 -2.77 15.90
C ALA A 185 12.01 -1.90 14.81
N ASP A 186 12.27 -2.18 13.54
CA ASP A 186 11.66 -1.47 12.42
C ASP A 186 10.14 -1.67 12.40
N PHE A 187 9.67 -2.93 12.57
CA PHE A 187 8.24 -3.21 12.58
C PHE A 187 7.54 -2.67 13.82
N ALA A 188 8.19 -2.72 15.00
CA ALA A 188 7.64 -2.10 16.19
C ALA A 188 7.46 -0.57 16.03
N ARG A 189 8.38 0.09 15.32
CA ARG A 189 8.33 1.52 15.07
C ARG A 189 7.12 1.90 14.20
N ILE A 190 6.88 1.20 13.09
CA ILE A 190 5.72 1.50 12.23
C ILE A 190 4.40 1.11 12.89
N GLU A 191 4.36 0.00 13.64
CA GLU A 191 3.21 -0.40 14.43
C GLU A 191 2.84 0.69 15.44
N ALA A 192 3.82 1.19 16.21
CA ALA A 192 3.60 2.25 17.19
C ALA A 192 3.02 3.52 16.53
N LEU A 193 3.56 3.94 15.39
CA LEU A 193 3.02 5.07 14.63
C LEU A 193 1.58 4.81 14.15
N PHE A 194 1.31 3.62 13.63
CA PHE A 194 -0.03 3.23 13.16
C PHE A 194 -1.06 3.27 14.31
N GLN A 195 -0.73 2.72 15.46
CA GLN A 195 -1.61 2.74 16.64
C GLN A 195 -1.78 4.17 17.19
N ARG A 196 -0.70 4.93 17.28
CA ARG A 196 -0.74 6.33 17.69
C ARG A 196 -1.72 7.16 16.84
N ILE A 197 -1.66 7.04 15.50
CA ILE A 197 -2.57 7.75 14.61
C ILE A 197 -4.02 7.36 14.91
N ARG A 198 -4.31 6.07 15.11
CA ARG A 198 -5.67 5.58 15.40
C ARG A 198 -6.19 5.99 16.78
N GLU A 199 -5.31 6.18 17.75
CA GLU A 199 -5.64 6.65 19.10
C GLU A 199 -5.87 8.16 19.14
N GLU A 200 -4.96 8.94 18.54
CA GLU A 200 -5.06 10.40 18.45
C GLU A 200 -6.22 10.86 17.56
N HIS A 201 -6.63 10.04 16.57
CA HIS A 201 -7.65 10.35 15.56
C HIS A 201 -8.73 9.26 15.49
N PRO A 202 -9.65 9.17 16.49
CA PRO A 202 -10.70 8.15 16.53
C PRO A 202 -11.59 8.12 15.28
N GLU A 203 -11.76 9.27 14.62
CA GLU A 203 -12.51 9.42 13.37
C GLU A 203 -11.93 8.62 12.19
N LEU A 204 -10.64 8.27 12.26
CA LEU A 204 -9.96 7.47 11.24
C LEU A 204 -10.06 5.95 11.47
N ARG A 205 -10.49 5.49 12.63
CA ARG A 205 -10.45 4.06 13.01
C ARG A 205 -11.11 3.13 12.00
N ASP A 206 -12.20 3.59 11.38
CA ASP A 206 -12.95 2.78 10.40
C ASP A 206 -12.32 2.80 8.99
N THR A 207 -11.46 3.75 8.70
CA THR A 207 -10.86 3.96 7.37
C THR A 207 -9.36 3.70 7.32
N PHE A 208 -8.64 4.03 8.38
CA PHE A 208 -7.20 3.82 8.53
C PHE A 208 -6.96 2.46 9.19
N THR A 209 -7.08 1.39 8.38
CA THR A 209 -7.14 0.01 8.86
C THR A 209 -5.98 -0.85 8.33
N GLU A 210 -5.24 -0.36 7.34
CA GLU A 210 -4.26 -1.17 6.64
C GLU A 210 -2.84 -0.91 7.15
N LEU A 211 -2.16 -1.96 7.60
CA LEU A 211 -0.73 -1.96 7.92
C LEU A 211 -0.03 -2.97 7.01
N SER A 212 0.58 -2.46 5.94
CA SER A 212 1.27 -3.28 4.95
C SER A 212 2.76 -3.35 5.26
N ILE A 213 3.15 -4.42 5.95
CA ILE A 213 4.54 -4.74 6.32
C ILE A 213 4.78 -6.24 6.14
N GLY A 214 6.04 -6.62 5.92
CA GLY A 214 6.45 -8.01 5.75
C GLY A 214 6.52 -8.47 4.29
N MET A 215 7.61 -9.16 4.00
CA MET A 215 7.94 -9.80 2.73
C MET A 215 8.35 -11.27 2.97
N SER A 216 8.78 -12.00 1.93
CA SER A 216 9.12 -13.43 2.02
C SER A 216 10.05 -13.80 3.19
N GLY A 217 11.03 -12.93 3.51
CA GLY A 217 12.00 -13.22 4.57
C GLY A 217 11.55 -12.87 5.99
N ASP A 218 10.56 -11.99 6.15
CA ASP A 218 10.26 -11.36 7.44
C ASP A 218 8.76 -11.28 7.80
N TRP A 219 7.87 -11.80 6.94
CA TRP A 219 6.43 -11.74 7.19
C TRP A 219 5.98 -12.38 8.52
N PRO A 220 6.61 -13.44 9.07
CA PRO A 220 6.18 -13.96 10.36
C PRO A 220 6.42 -12.97 11.50
N ILE A 221 7.50 -12.17 11.41
CA ILE A 221 7.78 -11.08 12.34
C ILE A 221 6.73 -9.98 12.16
N ALA A 222 6.48 -9.56 10.92
CA ALA A 222 5.47 -8.54 10.59
C ALA A 222 4.08 -8.89 11.13
N VAL A 223 3.68 -10.16 11.06
CA VAL A 223 2.39 -10.62 11.62
C VAL A 223 2.32 -10.43 13.13
N ARG A 224 3.43 -10.66 13.86
CA ARG A 224 3.49 -10.38 15.31
C ARG A 224 3.32 -8.89 15.63
N HIS A 225 3.71 -8.02 14.70
CA HIS A 225 3.57 -6.56 14.76
C HIS A 225 2.28 -6.03 14.12
N GLY A 226 1.24 -6.87 14.01
CA GLY A 226 -0.08 -6.44 13.61
C GLY A 226 -0.24 -6.16 12.11
N ALA A 227 0.61 -6.74 11.25
CA ALA A 227 0.43 -6.65 9.80
C ALA A 227 -0.98 -7.06 9.40
N THR A 228 -1.69 -6.19 8.67
CA THR A 228 -2.98 -6.54 8.05
C THR A 228 -2.77 -7.03 6.62
N MET A 229 -1.57 -6.79 6.08
CA MET A 229 -1.21 -7.09 4.70
C MET A 229 0.28 -7.44 4.60
N VAL A 230 0.60 -8.54 3.91
CA VAL A 230 1.97 -8.97 3.61
C VAL A 230 2.20 -9.06 2.10
N ARG A 231 3.42 -8.78 1.64
CA ARG A 231 3.78 -8.72 0.22
C ARG A 231 4.80 -9.80 -0.11
N ILE A 232 4.34 -10.92 -0.65
CA ILE A 232 5.18 -12.12 -0.86
C ILE A 232 5.33 -12.41 -2.34
N GLY A 233 6.55 -12.61 -2.79
CA GLY A 233 6.88 -12.94 -4.19
C GLY A 233 7.63 -14.25 -4.31
N THR A 234 8.85 -14.33 -3.78
CA THR A 234 9.75 -15.47 -3.94
C THR A 234 9.16 -16.78 -3.42
N ASP A 235 8.46 -16.74 -2.28
CA ASP A 235 7.83 -17.95 -1.72
C ASP A 235 6.66 -18.47 -2.59
N ILE A 236 6.06 -17.61 -3.41
CA ILE A 236 4.95 -17.96 -4.32
C ILE A 236 5.51 -18.41 -5.67
N PHE A 237 6.30 -17.56 -6.31
CA PHE A 237 6.68 -17.71 -7.70
C PHE A 237 8.05 -18.36 -7.90
N GLY A 238 8.86 -18.49 -6.83
CA GLY A 238 10.25 -18.93 -6.90
C GLY A 238 11.22 -17.78 -7.16
N GLU A 239 12.51 -18.13 -7.32
CA GLU A 239 13.54 -17.17 -7.68
C GLU A 239 13.31 -16.60 -9.09
N ARG A 240 13.84 -15.41 -9.33
CA ARG A 240 13.65 -14.70 -10.60
C ARG A 240 14.55 -15.32 -11.66
N GLU A 241 13.97 -15.67 -12.79
CA GLU A 241 14.72 -15.94 -14.03
C GLU A 241 14.95 -14.59 -14.74
N TYR A 242 16.23 -14.18 -14.88
CA TYR A 242 16.63 -12.94 -15.56
C TYR A 242 16.92 -13.20 -17.03
#